data_5e2291aae12b5436eff087839e6a49a6
#
_entry.id   5e2291aae12b5436eff087839e6a49a6
#
_cell.length_a   1.000
_cell.length_b   1.000
_cell.length_c   1.000
_cell.angle_alpha   90.00
_cell.angle_beta   90.00
_cell.angle_gamma   90.00
#
_symmetry.space_group_name_H-M   'P 1'
#
loop_
_entity.id
_entity.type
_entity.pdbx_description
1 polymer ?
#
loop_
_entity_poly.entity_id
_entity_poly.type
_entity_poly.pdbx_seq_one_letter_code
_entity_poly.pdbx_strand_id
1 'polypeptide(L)'
;MAEAQTSTEYIQHHLTHLTYGKLPAGYERESDYGTEVLTESTWTFAHNAVEAKAMGFNAIHVDSMFWSIGLGIFFCALFWLVAKKATTGVPGRLQAGVEVIIEFIDSSVRESYHGTSKLVAPLALTIFVWIFLMNLMDLIPVDFIPHLTQILAVNLLGADPHHVYMKIVPSADPNVALGLSFSVFFLILYFYFKEKGVGGFISELIFHPFYVGFGTPGKAIAQVFLSMFNLILESIALLAKPISLGLRLFGNMYAGELVFVLIAIVPFWIQWALHVPWAIFHILVI
;
A
#
# COMPACT_ATOMS: atom_id res chain seq x y z
N MET A 1 27.76 -25.87 -9.20
CA MET A 1 26.67 -26.55 -8.48
C MET A 1 25.97 -25.42 -7.71
N ALA A 2 24.73 -25.07 -8.04
CA ALA A 2 23.99 -24.13 -7.23
C ALA A 2 23.84 -24.75 -5.83
N GLU A 3 24.35 -24.06 -4.80
CA GLU A 3 24.08 -24.42 -3.42
C GLU A 3 22.58 -24.44 -3.23
N ALA A 4 22.05 -25.50 -2.66
CA ALA A 4 20.64 -25.62 -2.39
C ALA A 4 20.29 -24.54 -1.34
N GLN A 5 19.60 -23.47 -1.77
CA GLN A 5 19.10 -22.43 -0.86
C GLN A 5 18.33 -23.08 0.29
N THR A 6 18.67 -22.70 1.52
CA THR A 6 17.88 -23.12 2.67
C THR A 6 16.48 -22.48 2.60
N SER A 7 15.46 -23.13 3.17
CA SER A 7 14.10 -22.55 3.23
C SER A 7 14.09 -21.15 3.84
N THR A 8 14.98 -20.87 4.77
CA THR A 8 15.12 -19.55 5.41
C THR A 8 15.68 -18.51 4.45
N GLU A 9 16.68 -18.86 3.67
CA GLU A 9 17.26 -17.95 2.64
C GLU A 9 16.25 -17.66 1.54
N TYR A 10 15.50 -18.67 1.10
CA TYR A 10 14.42 -18.49 0.13
C TYR A 10 13.37 -17.48 0.64
N ILE A 11 12.89 -17.65 1.88
CA ILE A 11 11.92 -16.73 2.50
C ILE A 11 12.51 -15.33 2.59
N GLN A 12 13.75 -15.19 3.08
CA GLN A 12 14.39 -13.88 3.21
C GLN A 12 14.58 -13.19 1.87
N HIS A 13 14.96 -13.94 0.82
CA HIS A 13 15.12 -13.39 -0.51
C HIS A 13 13.82 -12.81 -1.07
N HIS A 14 12.69 -13.50 -0.91
CA HIS A 14 11.38 -13.05 -1.39
C HIS A 14 10.78 -11.90 -0.58
N LEU A 15 11.15 -11.77 0.70
CA LEU A 15 10.66 -10.69 1.57
C LEU A 15 11.54 -9.44 1.54
N THR A 16 12.72 -9.50 0.93
CA THR A 16 13.64 -8.35 0.84
C THR A 16 13.25 -7.45 -0.33
N HIS A 17 13.18 -6.15 -0.06
CA HIS A 17 12.90 -5.12 -1.08
C HIS A 17 14.17 -4.71 -1.81
N LEU A 18 14.03 -4.34 -3.08
CA LEU A 18 15.07 -3.62 -3.82
C LEU A 18 15.18 -2.20 -3.25
N THR A 19 16.10 -2.02 -2.32
CA THR A 19 16.26 -0.78 -1.57
C THR A 19 17.42 0.05 -2.12
N TYR A 20 17.14 1.30 -2.47
CA TYR A 20 18.13 2.31 -2.82
C TYR A 20 18.21 3.34 -1.70
N GLY A 21 19.40 3.52 -1.13
CA GLY A 21 19.54 4.40 0.02
C GLY A 21 20.96 4.84 0.29
N LYS A 22 21.12 5.62 1.35
CA LYS A 22 22.40 6.18 1.77
C LYS A 22 23.00 5.35 2.90
N LEU A 23 24.12 4.67 2.63
CA LEU A 23 24.91 4.02 3.65
C LEU A 23 25.79 5.05 4.41
N PRO A 24 25.91 4.94 5.74
CA PRO A 24 26.77 5.83 6.51
C PRO A 24 28.26 5.57 6.25
N ALA A 25 29.08 6.60 6.43
CA ALA A 25 30.53 6.45 6.43
C ALA A 25 30.98 5.51 7.56
N GLY A 26 31.98 4.67 7.28
CA GLY A 26 32.48 3.66 8.23
C GLY A 26 31.69 2.35 8.23
N TYR A 27 30.71 2.19 7.33
CA TYR A 27 30.00 0.91 7.19
C TYR A 27 30.89 -0.12 6.47
N GLU A 28 30.99 -1.31 7.06
CA GLU A 28 31.70 -2.45 6.49
C GLU A 28 30.75 -3.22 5.55
N ARG A 29 31.02 -3.11 4.26
CA ARG A 29 30.26 -3.78 3.22
C ARG A 29 30.93 -5.09 2.82
N GLU A 30 30.18 -6.19 2.82
CA GLU A 30 30.62 -7.43 2.23
C GLU A 30 30.51 -7.34 0.70
N SER A 31 31.63 -7.48 0.01
CA SER A 31 31.74 -7.59 -1.44
C SER A 31 32.29 -8.95 -1.80
N ASP A 32 32.05 -9.42 -3.03
CA ASP A 32 32.60 -10.69 -3.55
C ASP A 32 34.14 -10.77 -3.51
N TYR A 33 34.78 -9.60 -3.34
CA TYR A 33 36.26 -9.44 -3.26
C TYR A 33 36.76 -9.20 -1.83
N GLY A 34 35.89 -9.25 -0.82
CA GLY A 34 36.22 -9.01 0.59
C GLY A 34 35.44 -7.87 1.23
N THR A 35 35.73 -7.55 2.47
CA THR A 35 35.07 -6.49 3.22
C THR A 35 35.63 -5.13 2.82
N GLU A 36 34.79 -4.26 2.26
CA GLU A 36 35.13 -2.87 1.94
C GLU A 36 34.55 -1.93 2.99
N VAL A 37 35.38 -1.07 3.58
CA VAL A 37 34.95 -0.03 4.51
C VAL A 37 34.66 1.25 3.74
N LEU A 38 33.43 1.72 3.76
CA LEU A 38 33.03 2.97 3.11
C LEU A 38 33.65 4.18 3.82
N THR A 39 34.53 4.90 3.16
CA THR A 39 35.17 6.12 3.70
C THR A 39 34.21 7.30 3.79
N GLU A 40 33.23 7.37 2.89
CA GLU A 40 32.22 8.41 2.82
C GLU A 40 30.81 7.82 2.70
N SER A 41 29.82 8.61 3.14
CA SER A 41 28.42 8.19 2.99
C SER A 41 28.01 8.18 1.52
N THR A 42 27.61 7.01 1.00
CA THR A 42 27.37 6.79 -0.44
C THR A 42 25.93 6.34 -0.69
N TRP A 43 25.33 6.84 -1.78
CA TRP A 43 24.04 6.36 -2.28
C TRP A 43 24.25 5.10 -3.12
N THR A 44 23.63 4.00 -2.73
CA THR A 44 23.80 2.71 -3.41
C THR A 44 22.56 1.82 -3.22
N PHE A 45 22.47 0.77 -4.04
CA PHE A 45 21.51 -0.30 -3.79
C PHE A 45 22.00 -1.20 -2.65
N ALA A 46 21.08 -1.64 -1.79
CA ALA A 46 21.37 -2.60 -0.73
C ALA A 46 21.63 -3.98 -1.33
N HIS A 47 22.72 -4.65 -0.92
CA HIS A 47 23.04 -6.02 -1.31
C HIS A 47 22.35 -7.08 -0.43
N ASN A 48 21.91 -6.68 0.74
CA ASN A 48 21.20 -7.57 1.66
C ASN A 48 20.26 -6.78 2.60
N ALA A 49 19.42 -7.53 3.34
CA ALA A 49 18.47 -6.93 4.28
C ALA A 49 19.14 -6.15 5.43
N VAL A 50 20.39 -6.49 5.79
CA VAL A 50 21.15 -5.82 6.85
C VAL A 50 21.58 -4.43 6.38
N GLU A 51 22.08 -4.32 5.15
CA GLU A 51 22.41 -3.02 4.52
C GLU A 51 21.18 -2.14 4.37
N ALA A 52 20.06 -2.69 3.87
CA ALA A 52 18.80 -1.96 3.77
C ALA A 52 18.36 -1.38 5.12
N LYS A 53 18.54 -2.15 6.20
CA LYS A 53 18.26 -1.69 7.57
C LYS A 53 19.24 -0.62 8.06
N ALA A 54 20.51 -0.72 7.68
CA ALA A 54 21.54 0.26 8.03
C ALA A 54 21.34 1.62 7.34
N MET A 55 20.71 1.66 6.16
CA MET A 55 20.33 2.89 5.46
C MET A 55 19.26 3.70 6.22
N GLY A 56 18.49 3.05 7.08
CA GLY A 56 17.49 3.68 7.93
C GLY A 56 16.44 4.48 7.16
N PHE A 57 16.20 5.73 7.57
CA PHE A 57 15.17 6.60 6.97
C PHE A 57 15.55 7.15 5.59
N ASN A 58 16.83 7.11 5.23
CA ASN A 58 17.35 7.58 3.93
C ASN A 58 17.36 6.46 2.88
N ALA A 59 16.27 5.71 2.82
CA ALA A 59 16.12 4.60 1.90
C ALA A 59 14.75 4.63 1.21
N ILE A 60 14.73 4.21 -0.06
CA ILE A 60 13.50 4.11 -0.88
C ILE A 60 13.41 2.68 -1.40
N HIS A 61 12.25 2.06 -1.28
CA HIS A 61 11.94 0.79 -1.90
C HIS A 61 11.58 1.02 -3.37
N VAL A 62 12.55 0.80 -4.24
CA VAL A 62 12.44 1.13 -5.67
C VAL A 62 11.43 0.20 -6.35
N ASP A 63 11.39 -1.06 -5.99
CA ASP A 63 10.45 -2.06 -6.48
C ASP A 63 8.99 -1.68 -6.18
N SER A 64 8.68 -1.36 -4.93
CA SER A 64 7.34 -0.93 -4.51
C SER A 64 6.90 0.36 -5.21
N MET A 65 7.80 1.33 -5.34
CA MET A 65 7.54 2.57 -6.06
C MET A 65 7.32 2.34 -7.56
N PHE A 66 8.15 1.50 -8.17
CA PHE A 66 8.03 1.16 -9.59
C PHE A 66 6.67 0.53 -9.92
N TRP A 67 6.27 -0.49 -9.16
CA TRP A 67 5.00 -1.16 -9.38
C TRP A 67 3.81 -0.26 -9.04
N SER A 68 3.86 0.49 -7.94
CA SER A 68 2.77 1.40 -7.56
C SER A 68 2.54 2.48 -8.62
N ILE A 69 3.59 3.17 -9.06
CA ILE A 69 3.49 4.23 -10.08
C ILE A 69 3.12 3.63 -11.43
N GLY A 70 3.74 2.49 -11.80
CA GLY A 70 3.46 1.80 -13.06
C GLY A 70 2.00 1.39 -13.20
N LEU A 71 1.40 0.80 -12.16
CA LEU A 71 -0.01 0.44 -12.13
C LEU A 71 -0.93 1.67 -12.14
N GLY A 72 -0.54 2.76 -11.46
CA GLY A 72 -1.26 4.03 -11.53
C GLY A 72 -1.29 4.61 -12.95
N ILE A 73 -0.15 4.63 -13.62
CA ILE A 73 -0.06 5.08 -15.03
C ILE A 73 -0.86 4.14 -15.94
N PHE A 74 -0.74 2.83 -15.74
CA PHE A 74 -1.47 1.82 -16.53
C PHE A 74 -2.97 2.02 -16.46
N PHE A 75 -3.53 2.16 -15.26
CA PHE A 75 -4.96 2.36 -15.09
C PHE A 75 -5.43 3.70 -15.68
N CYS A 76 -4.70 4.79 -15.45
CA CYS A 76 -5.01 6.09 -16.03
C CYS A 76 -4.98 6.03 -17.57
N ALA A 77 -3.99 5.37 -18.15
CA ALA A 77 -3.91 5.19 -19.60
C ALA A 77 -5.07 4.34 -20.15
N LEU A 78 -5.43 3.24 -19.46
CA LEU A 78 -6.54 2.38 -19.82
C LEU A 78 -7.87 3.16 -19.83
N PHE A 79 -8.16 3.88 -18.75
CA PHE A 79 -9.39 4.67 -18.63
C PHE A 79 -9.43 5.80 -19.66
N TRP A 80 -8.30 6.47 -19.89
CA TRP A 80 -8.20 7.49 -20.93
C TRP A 80 -8.44 6.94 -22.34
N LEU A 81 -7.87 5.78 -22.67
CA LEU A 81 -8.08 5.13 -23.96
C LEU A 81 -9.54 4.72 -24.18
N VAL A 82 -10.19 4.19 -23.13
CA VAL A 82 -11.62 3.86 -23.17
C VAL A 82 -12.48 5.11 -23.33
N ALA A 83 -12.21 6.14 -22.52
CA ALA A 83 -12.94 7.42 -22.59
C ALA A 83 -12.83 8.09 -23.97
N LYS A 84 -11.64 8.05 -24.60
CA LYS A 84 -11.44 8.60 -25.95
C LYS A 84 -12.25 7.89 -27.04
N LYS A 85 -12.53 6.59 -26.84
CA LYS A 85 -13.28 5.75 -27.80
C LYS A 85 -14.72 5.50 -27.37
N ALA A 86 -15.17 6.10 -26.26
CA ALA A 86 -16.51 5.90 -25.72
C ALA A 86 -17.57 6.37 -26.71
N THR A 87 -18.61 5.55 -26.89
CA THR A 87 -19.74 5.81 -27.75
C THR A 87 -21.03 5.78 -26.94
N THR A 88 -22.05 6.53 -27.37
CA THR A 88 -23.39 6.55 -26.74
C THR A 88 -24.28 5.36 -27.19
N GLY A 89 -23.79 4.54 -28.09
CA GLY A 89 -24.47 3.33 -28.55
C GLY A 89 -24.23 2.12 -27.66
N VAL A 90 -24.32 0.91 -28.21
CA VAL A 90 -24.01 -0.32 -27.47
C VAL A 90 -22.53 -0.35 -27.13
N PRO A 91 -22.16 -0.39 -25.84
CA PRO A 91 -20.76 -0.34 -25.44
C PRO A 91 -19.98 -1.59 -25.84
N GLY A 92 -18.76 -1.42 -26.29
CA GLY A 92 -17.82 -2.53 -26.46
C GLY A 92 -17.45 -3.19 -25.13
N ARG A 93 -16.91 -4.42 -25.14
CA ARG A 93 -16.60 -5.18 -23.91
C ARG A 93 -15.73 -4.43 -22.91
N LEU A 94 -14.68 -3.73 -23.38
CA LEU A 94 -13.81 -2.93 -22.50
C LEU A 94 -14.53 -1.71 -21.94
N GLN A 95 -15.32 -1.02 -22.77
CA GLN A 95 -16.12 0.12 -22.34
C GLN A 95 -17.15 -0.32 -21.29
N ALA A 96 -17.87 -1.41 -21.53
CA ALA A 96 -18.82 -1.96 -20.56
C ALA A 96 -18.16 -2.32 -19.23
N GLY A 97 -16.96 -2.92 -19.23
CA GLY A 97 -16.22 -3.23 -18.01
C GLY A 97 -15.86 -1.98 -17.21
N VAL A 98 -15.37 -0.92 -17.88
CA VAL A 98 -15.03 0.36 -17.21
C VAL A 98 -16.29 1.05 -16.69
N GLU A 99 -17.38 1.07 -17.46
CA GLU A 99 -18.67 1.64 -17.05
C GLU A 99 -19.24 0.97 -15.80
N VAL A 100 -19.18 -0.37 -15.72
CA VAL A 100 -19.63 -1.12 -14.53
C VAL A 100 -18.84 -0.71 -13.29
N ILE A 101 -17.50 -0.55 -13.38
CA ILE A 101 -16.68 -0.11 -12.26
C ILE A 101 -17.04 1.32 -11.84
N ILE A 102 -17.21 2.22 -12.81
CA ILE A 102 -17.59 3.62 -12.55
C ILE A 102 -18.97 3.68 -11.87
N GLU A 103 -19.96 2.94 -12.39
CA GLU A 103 -21.31 2.90 -11.83
C GLU A 103 -21.34 2.33 -10.41
N PHE A 104 -20.58 1.26 -10.16
CA PHE A 104 -20.43 0.67 -8.83
C PHE A 104 -19.88 1.66 -7.82
N ILE A 105 -18.82 2.39 -8.19
CA ILE A 105 -18.21 3.39 -7.27
C ILE A 105 -19.10 4.62 -7.13
N ASP A 106 -19.70 5.12 -8.21
CA ASP A 106 -20.58 6.30 -8.14
C ASP A 106 -21.82 6.01 -7.27
N SER A 107 -22.43 4.82 -7.38
CA SER A 107 -23.54 4.42 -6.51
C SER A 107 -23.11 4.33 -5.05
N SER A 108 -21.99 3.69 -4.74
CA SER A 108 -21.47 3.56 -3.39
C SER A 108 -21.14 4.93 -2.77
N VAL A 109 -20.58 5.84 -3.57
CA VAL A 109 -20.31 7.22 -3.13
C VAL A 109 -21.59 7.98 -2.85
N ARG A 110 -22.60 7.89 -3.72
CA ARG A 110 -23.90 8.58 -3.52
C ARG A 110 -24.65 8.09 -2.29
N GLU A 111 -24.54 6.82 -1.97
CA GLU A 111 -25.15 6.26 -0.75
C GLU A 111 -24.49 6.78 0.53
N SER A 112 -23.18 7.04 0.51
CA SER A 112 -22.40 7.44 1.69
C SER A 112 -22.17 8.94 1.80
N TYR A 113 -22.08 9.65 0.66
CA TYR A 113 -21.73 11.05 0.60
C TYR A 113 -22.87 11.92 0.05
N HIS A 114 -23.44 12.76 0.92
CA HIS A 114 -24.56 13.66 0.60
C HIS A 114 -24.12 15.12 0.31
N GLY A 115 -22.81 15.35 0.19
CA GLY A 115 -22.24 16.67 -0.11
C GLY A 115 -22.33 17.04 -1.59
N THR A 116 -21.95 18.28 -1.91
CA THR A 116 -22.07 18.87 -3.26
C THR A 116 -20.81 18.72 -4.13
N SER A 117 -19.74 18.15 -3.60
CA SER A 117 -18.46 18.07 -4.30
C SER A 117 -18.45 17.00 -5.40
N LYS A 118 -18.20 17.45 -6.64
CA LYS A 118 -18.06 16.57 -7.81
C LYS A 118 -16.73 15.78 -7.85
N LEU A 119 -15.78 16.11 -6.96
CA LEU A 119 -14.47 15.48 -6.94
C LEU A 119 -14.42 14.16 -6.16
N VAL A 120 -15.39 13.91 -5.27
CA VAL A 120 -15.36 12.75 -4.37
C VAL A 120 -15.47 11.44 -5.13
N ALA A 121 -16.39 11.33 -6.09
CA ALA A 121 -16.58 10.10 -6.86
C ALA A 121 -15.36 9.74 -7.75
N PRO A 122 -14.78 10.66 -8.56
CA PRO A 122 -13.56 10.39 -9.30
C PRO A 122 -12.35 10.04 -8.40
N LEU A 123 -12.24 10.68 -7.24
CA LEU A 123 -11.17 10.41 -6.29
C LEU A 123 -11.32 9.01 -5.66
N ALA A 124 -12.54 8.65 -5.25
CA ALA A 124 -12.84 7.32 -4.74
C ALA A 124 -12.57 6.23 -5.80
N LEU A 125 -12.97 6.48 -7.05
CA LEU A 125 -12.67 5.60 -8.18
C LEU A 125 -11.15 5.40 -8.35
N THR A 126 -10.38 6.48 -8.32
CA THR A 126 -8.92 6.44 -8.47
C THR A 126 -8.28 5.61 -7.36
N ILE A 127 -8.62 5.87 -6.10
CA ILE A 127 -8.09 5.16 -4.94
C ILE A 127 -8.47 3.68 -5.01
N PHE A 128 -9.74 3.38 -5.27
CA PHE A 128 -10.23 2.00 -5.33
C PHE A 128 -9.52 1.19 -6.42
N VAL A 129 -9.51 1.68 -7.67
CA VAL A 129 -8.91 0.94 -8.79
C VAL A 129 -7.41 0.80 -8.61
N TRP A 130 -6.73 1.82 -8.11
CA TRP A 130 -5.29 1.77 -7.90
C TRP A 130 -4.91 0.73 -6.83
N ILE A 131 -5.56 0.77 -5.66
CA ILE A 131 -5.32 -0.21 -4.58
C ILE A 131 -5.71 -1.63 -5.05
N PHE A 132 -6.85 -1.77 -5.72
CA PHE A 132 -7.29 -3.06 -6.27
C PHE A 132 -6.25 -3.66 -7.23
N LEU A 133 -5.68 -2.86 -8.13
CA LEU A 133 -4.64 -3.33 -9.04
C LEU A 133 -3.35 -3.71 -8.32
N MET A 134 -2.93 -2.95 -7.29
CA MET A 134 -1.77 -3.30 -6.48
C MET A 134 -1.98 -4.64 -5.74
N ASN A 135 -3.16 -4.85 -5.18
CA ASN A 135 -3.49 -6.09 -4.49
C ASN A 135 -3.63 -7.27 -5.46
N LEU A 136 -4.18 -7.03 -6.66
CA LEU A 136 -4.32 -8.05 -7.70
C LEU A 136 -2.97 -8.64 -8.13
N MET A 137 -1.88 -7.90 -7.99
CA MET A 137 -0.53 -8.39 -8.28
C MET A 137 -0.13 -9.59 -7.41
N ASP A 138 -0.71 -9.73 -6.22
CA ASP A 138 -0.44 -10.85 -5.31
C ASP A 138 -0.97 -12.21 -5.79
N LEU A 139 -1.85 -12.22 -6.79
CA LEU A 139 -2.30 -13.46 -7.45
C LEU A 139 -1.32 -13.99 -8.50
N ILE A 140 -0.30 -13.21 -8.86
CA ILE A 140 0.75 -13.66 -9.77
C ILE A 140 1.66 -14.64 -9.01
N PRO A 141 2.04 -15.79 -9.60
CA PRO A 141 2.95 -16.72 -8.94
C PRO A 141 4.21 -16.03 -8.42
N VAL A 142 4.55 -16.28 -7.15
CA VAL A 142 5.60 -15.55 -6.39
C VAL A 142 6.93 -15.54 -7.12
N ASP A 143 7.31 -16.65 -7.78
CA ASP A 143 8.60 -16.78 -8.46
C ASP A 143 8.62 -16.22 -9.88
N PHE A 144 7.46 -15.94 -10.50
CA PHE A 144 7.39 -15.64 -11.93
C PHE A 144 8.08 -14.33 -12.31
N ILE A 145 7.71 -13.23 -11.67
CA ILE A 145 8.27 -11.91 -11.99
C ILE A 145 9.69 -11.74 -11.42
N PRO A 146 10.00 -12.15 -10.17
CA PRO A 146 11.37 -12.11 -9.66
C PRO A 146 12.34 -12.87 -10.55
N HIS A 147 11.99 -14.09 -10.98
CA HIS A 147 12.82 -14.88 -11.89
C HIS A 147 13.03 -14.21 -13.24
N LEU A 148 11.97 -13.63 -13.83
CA LEU A 148 12.06 -12.85 -15.06
C LEU A 148 12.99 -11.64 -14.90
N THR A 149 12.88 -10.94 -13.77
CA THR A 149 13.71 -9.77 -13.45
C THR A 149 15.18 -10.18 -13.28
N GLN A 150 15.46 -11.31 -12.60
CA GLN A 150 16.82 -11.84 -12.49
C GLN A 150 17.42 -12.15 -13.87
N ILE A 151 16.69 -12.86 -14.74
CA ILE A 151 17.14 -13.15 -16.11
C ILE A 151 17.46 -11.86 -16.86
N LEU A 152 16.61 -10.85 -16.79
CA LEU A 152 16.83 -9.58 -17.46
C LEU A 152 18.01 -8.81 -16.86
N ALA A 153 18.15 -8.75 -15.55
CA ALA A 153 19.25 -8.06 -14.87
C ALA A 153 20.60 -8.71 -15.17
N VAL A 154 20.68 -10.04 -15.15
CA VAL A 154 21.90 -10.77 -15.51
C VAL A 154 22.27 -10.55 -16.96
N ASN A 155 21.33 -10.69 -17.91
CA ASN A 155 21.63 -10.62 -19.35
C ASN A 155 21.88 -9.19 -19.85
N LEU A 156 21.23 -8.18 -19.28
CA LEU A 156 21.32 -6.78 -19.75
C LEU A 156 22.33 -5.95 -18.96
N LEU A 157 22.44 -6.20 -17.65
CA LEU A 157 23.24 -5.38 -16.74
C LEU A 157 24.47 -6.12 -16.19
N GLY A 158 24.57 -7.45 -16.40
CA GLY A 158 25.63 -8.27 -15.81
C GLY A 158 25.56 -8.34 -14.28
N ALA A 159 24.35 -8.11 -13.70
CA ALA A 159 24.15 -8.12 -12.25
C ALA A 159 24.25 -9.55 -11.68
N ASP A 160 24.73 -9.67 -10.44
CA ASP A 160 24.75 -10.95 -9.75
C ASP A 160 23.30 -11.37 -9.40
N PRO A 161 22.84 -12.55 -9.82
CA PRO A 161 21.48 -13.03 -9.55
C PRO A 161 21.13 -13.10 -8.06
N HIS A 162 22.10 -13.28 -7.17
CA HIS A 162 21.88 -13.33 -5.72
C HIS A 162 21.57 -11.97 -5.09
N HIS A 163 21.92 -10.87 -5.77
CA HIS A 163 21.68 -9.50 -5.28
C HIS A 163 20.48 -8.79 -5.99
N VAL A 164 19.78 -9.50 -6.88
CA VAL A 164 18.59 -8.96 -7.55
C VAL A 164 17.35 -9.33 -6.74
N TYR A 165 16.92 -8.39 -5.93
CA TYR A 165 15.64 -8.47 -5.19
C TYR A 165 14.55 -7.76 -5.98
N MET A 166 13.36 -8.35 -6.02
CA MET A 166 12.19 -7.71 -6.65
C MET A 166 10.93 -8.15 -5.95
N LYS A 167 10.33 -7.27 -5.18
CA LYS A 167 9.03 -7.49 -4.57
C LYS A 167 7.94 -6.90 -5.49
N ILE A 168 6.85 -7.67 -5.69
CA ILE A 168 5.86 -7.37 -6.73
C ILE A 168 4.69 -6.56 -6.18
N VAL A 169 4.34 -6.78 -4.90
CA VAL A 169 3.12 -6.26 -4.27
C VAL A 169 3.42 -4.99 -3.49
N PRO A 170 3.12 -3.78 -4.04
CA PRO A 170 3.41 -2.52 -3.35
C PRO A 170 2.64 -2.35 -2.04
N SER A 171 1.41 -2.88 -1.97
CA SER A 171 0.56 -2.80 -0.77
C SER A 171 1.03 -3.68 0.39
N ALA A 172 1.91 -4.65 0.12
CA ALA A 172 2.61 -5.44 1.14
C ALA A 172 3.86 -4.71 1.71
N ASP A 173 4.13 -3.47 1.27
CA ASP A 173 5.11 -2.58 1.89
C ASP A 173 4.40 -1.65 2.90
N PRO A 174 4.79 -1.66 4.20
CA PRO A 174 4.17 -0.81 5.21
C PRO A 174 4.32 0.68 4.90
N ASN A 175 5.41 1.10 4.23
CA ASN A 175 5.63 2.49 3.86
C ASN A 175 4.61 2.95 2.82
N VAL A 176 4.33 2.13 1.80
CA VAL A 176 3.33 2.42 0.76
C VAL A 176 1.93 2.41 1.36
N ALA A 177 1.58 1.37 2.13
CA ALA A 177 0.26 1.23 2.73
C ALA A 177 -0.07 2.38 3.70
N LEU A 178 0.87 2.75 4.58
CA LEU A 178 0.72 3.89 5.48
C LEU A 178 0.72 5.22 4.71
N GLY A 179 1.58 5.38 3.71
CA GLY A 179 1.62 6.58 2.87
C GLY A 179 0.28 6.84 2.17
N LEU A 180 -0.32 5.81 1.57
CA LEU A 180 -1.65 5.89 0.95
C LEU A 180 -2.73 6.22 1.98
N SER A 181 -2.70 5.55 3.13
CA SER A 181 -3.67 5.76 4.21
C SER A 181 -3.60 7.19 4.76
N PHE A 182 -2.42 7.73 5.03
CA PHE A 182 -2.26 9.12 5.45
C PHE A 182 -2.66 10.12 4.35
N SER A 183 -2.40 9.79 3.08
CA SER A 183 -2.85 10.62 1.95
C SER A 183 -4.37 10.74 1.91
N VAL A 184 -5.07 9.60 2.05
CA VAL A 184 -6.54 9.56 2.15
C VAL A 184 -7.03 10.33 3.38
N PHE A 185 -6.37 10.20 4.51
CA PHE A 185 -6.69 10.93 5.73
C PHE A 185 -6.59 12.46 5.54
N PHE A 186 -5.54 12.95 4.91
CA PHE A 186 -5.41 14.39 4.61
C PHE A 186 -6.49 14.87 3.63
N LEU A 187 -6.88 14.04 2.66
CA LEU A 187 -8.00 14.35 1.78
C LEU A 187 -9.32 14.43 2.54
N ILE A 188 -9.57 13.51 3.48
CA ILE A 188 -10.77 13.54 4.34
C ILE A 188 -10.77 14.83 5.16
N LEU A 189 -9.66 15.22 5.77
CA LEU A 189 -9.55 16.47 6.52
C LEU A 189 -9.79 17.69 5.63
N TYR A 190 -9.23 17.71 4.41
CA TYR A 190 -9.44 18.78 3.46
C TYR A 190 -10.92 18.96 3.13
N PHE A 191 -11.65 17.89 2.80
CA PHE A 191 -13.09 17.97 2.51
C PHE A 191 -13.90 18.36 3.75
N TYR A 192 -13.50 17.89 4.92
CA TYR A 192 -14.12 18.23 6.19
C TYR A 192 -14.05 19.75 6.46
N PHE A 193 -12.85 20.33 6.31
CA PHE A 193 -12.65 21.77 6.46
C PHE A 193 -13.37 22.58 5.38
N LYS A 194 -13.46 22.06 4.16
CA LYS A 194 -14.15 22.73 3.06
C LYS A 194 -15.65 22.79 3.26
N GLU A 195 -16.26 21.75 3.82
CA GLU A 195 -17.72 21.66 3.98
C GLU A 195 -18.22 22.29 5.28
N LYS A 196 -17.58 21.99 6.42
CA LYS A 196 -18.00 22.45 7.75
C LYS A 196 -17.21 23.64 8.27
N GLY A 197 -16.09 23.98 7.63
CA GLY A 197 -15.16 24.98 8.11
C GLY A 197 -14.38 24.55 9.35
N VAL A 198 -13.35 25.32 9.71
CA VAL A 198 -12.50 25.01 10.87
C VAL A 198 -13.29 25.03 12.18
N GLY A 199 -14.22 25.99 12.32
CA GLY A 199 -15.08 26.10 13.51
C GLY A 199 -16.01 24.91 13.68
N GLY A 200 -16.60 24.41 12.59
CA GLY A 200 -17.43 23.19 12.60
C GLY A 200 -16.65 21.94 13.01
N PHE A 201 -15.44 21.80 12.50
CA PHE A 201 -14.55 20.70 12.87
C PHE A 201 -14.20 20.70 14.37
N ILE A 202 -13.77 21.86 14.91
CA ILE A 202 -13.42 21.99 16.34
C ILE A 202 -14.66 21.77 17.21
N SER A 203 -15.82 22.29 16.80
CA SER A 203 -17.08 22.07 17.51
C SER A 203 -17.46 20.59 17.57
N GLU A 204 -17.25 19.84 16.50
CA GLU A 204 -17.52 18.41 16.46
C GLU A 204 -16.58 17.64 17.39
N LEU A 205 -15.28 17.94 17.38
CA LEU A 205 -14.31 17.33 18.30
C LEU A 205 -14.65 17.58 19.79
N ILE A 206 -15.23 18.75 20.12
CA ILE A 206 -15.48 19.17 21.49
C ILE A 206 -16.84 18.65 22.01
N PHE A 207 -17.86 18.64 21.16
CA PHE A 207 -19.23 18.36 21.56
C PHE A 207 -19.72 16.95 21.19
N HIS A 208 -18.98 16.19 20.39
CA HIS A 208 -19.29 14.79 20.13
C HIS A 208 -18.30 13.86 20.89
N PRO A 209 -18.71 12.68 21.32
CA PRO A 209 -20.06 12.12 21.24
C PRO A 209 -21.02 12.56 22.38
N PHE A 210 -20.50 13.14 23.48
CA PHE A 210 -21.29 13.45 24.66
C PHE A 210 -21.58 14.95 24.80
N TYR A 211 -22.87 15.30 24.82
CA TYR A 211 -23.33 16.66 24.99
C TYR A 211 -24.46 16.76 26.02
N VAL A 212 -24.27 17.54 27.09
CA VAL A 212 -25.25 17.75 28.16
C VAL A 212 -25.89 19.14 28.13
N GLY A 213 -25.26 20.10 27.46
CA GLY A 213 -25.71 21.49 27.35
C GLY A 213 -25.31 22.37 28.53
N PHE A 214 -25.61 23.67 28.40
CA PHE A 214 -25.19 24.71 29.36
C PHE A 214 -26.34 25.26 30.23
N GLY A 215 -27.47 24.55 30.35
CA GLY A 215 -28.72 25.07 30.92
C GLY A 215 -28.71 25.39 32.41
N THR A 216 -27.75 24.84 33.20
CA THR A 216 -27.57 25.12 34.64
C THR A 216 -26.09 25.15 34.99
N PRO A 217 -25.67 25.86 36.08
CA PRO A 217 -24.25 25.92 36.47
C PRO A 217 -23.57 24.57 36.62
N GLY A 218 -24.26 23.59 37.19
CA GLY A 218 -23.76 22.20 37.34
C GLY A 218 -23.59 21.51 35.98
N LYS A 219 -24.53 21.71 35.04
CA LYS A 219 -24.39 21.19 33.65
C LYS A 219 -23.28 21.84 32.89
N ALA A 220 -23.04 23.15 33.10
CA ALA A 220 -21.92 23.86 32.47
C ALA A 220 -20.57 23.30 32.92
N ILE A 221 -20.37 23.03 34.20
CA ILE A 221 -19.15 22.40 34.72
C ILE A 221 -19.00 20.98 34.15
N ALA A 222 -20.07 20.18 34.17
CA ALA A 222 -20.05 18.84 33.57
C ALA A 222 -19.73 18.87 32.07
N GLN A 223 -20.28 19.87 31.34
CA GLN A 223 -20.00 20.03 29.91
C GLN A 223 -18.53 20.33 29.64
N VAL A 224 -17.85 21.13 30.45
CA VAL A 224 -16.42 21.42 30.32
C VAL A 224 -15.59 20.15 30.47
N PHE A 225 -15.87 19.34 31.49
CA PHE A 225 -15.18 18.05 31.68
C PHE A 225 -15.46 17.09 30.51
N LEU A 226 -16.72 16.99 30.05
CA LEU A 226 -17.10 16.19 28.90
C LEU A 226 -16.44 16.67 27.61
N SER A 227 -16.34 17.96 27.40
CA SER A 227 -15.66 18.53 26.24
C SER A 227 -14.19 18.16 26.19
N MET A 228 -13.52 18.19 27.33
CA MET A 228 -12.11 17.76 27.42
C MET A 228 -11.95 16.26 27.15
N PHE A 229 -12.86 15.46 27.68
CA PHE A 229 -12.91 14.02 27.45
C PHE A 229 -13.22 13.69 25.98
N ASN A 230 -14.23 14.34 25.40
CA ASN A 230 -14.59 14.21 23.99
C ASN A 230 -13.41 14.57 23.06
N LEU A 231 -12.73 15.68 23.34
CA LEU A 231 -11.57 16.10 22.56
C LEU A 231 -10.48 15.02 22.50
N ILE A 232 -10.19 14.40 23.66
CA ILE A 232 -9.20 13.32 23.73
C ILE A 232 -9.68 12.09 22.94
N LEU A 233 -10.92 11.66 23.19
CA LEU A 233 -11.50 10.48 22.52
C LEU A 233 -11.56 10.67 21.01
N GLU A 234 -12.08 11.81 20.53
CA GLU A 234 -12.27 12.07 19.12
C GLU A 234 -10.92 12.27 18.40
N SER A 235 -9.93 12.91 19.08
CA SER A 235 -8.56 13.02 18.56
C SER A 235 -7.90 11.65 18.40
N ILE A 236 -8.04 10.75 19.38
CA ILE A 236 -7.54 9.38 19.29
C ILE A 236 -8.25 8.62 18.16
N ALA A 237 -9.59 8.70 18.10
CA ALA A 237 -10.38 8.07 17.06
C ALA A 237 -10.00 8.57 15.66
N LEU A 238 -9.75 9.87 15.52
CA LEU A 238 -9.34 10.50 14.27
C LEU A 238 -7.97 9.98 13.80
N LEU A 239 -6.98 9.93 14.71
CA LEU A 239 -5.63 9.42 14.41
C LEU A 239 -5.62 7.88 14.21
N ALA A 240 -6.51 7.16 14.85
CA ALA A 240 -6.63 5.71 14.68
C ALA A 240 -7.12 5.32 13.27
N LYS A 241 -7.92 6.18 12.60
CA LYS A 241 -8.46 5.90 11.26
C LYS A 241 -7.36 5.61 10.22
N PRO A 242 -6.36 6.49 9.96
CA PRO A 242 -5.31 6.22 8.98
C PRO A 242 -4.43 5.04 9.38
N ILE A 243 -4.12 4.89 10.66
CA ILE A 243 -3.29 3.78 11.14
C ILE A 243 -4.03 2.45 10.91
N SER A 244 -5.31 2.35 11.29
CA SER A 244 -6.12 1.15 11.08
C SER A 244 -6.27 0.80 9.61
N LEU A 245 -6.49 1.81 8.73
CA LEU A 245 -6.61 1.59 7.30
C LEU A 245 -5.29 1.09 6.69
N GLY A 246 -4.17 1.72 7.02
CA GLY A 246 -2.86 1.34 6.52
C GLY A 246 -2.42 -0.04 7.01
N LEU A 247 -2.61 -0.34 8.31
CA LEU A 247 -2.30 -1.65 8.86
C LEU A 247 -3.21 -2.76 8.33
N ARG A 248 -4.47 -2.46 8.01
CA ARG A 248 -5.38 -3.43 7.38
C ARG A 248 -4.90 -3.79 5.99
N LEU A 249 -4.58 -2.77 5.17
CA LEU A 249 -4.08 -2.98 3.81
C LEU A 249 -2.76 -3.78 3.82
N PHE A 250 -1.78 -3.31 4.59
CA PHE A 250 -0.49 -3.98 4.75
C PHE A 250 -0.65 -5.41 5.30
N GLY A 251 -1.39 -5.57 6.41
CA GLY A 251 -1.51 -6.85 7.11
C GLY A 251 -2.17 -7.93 6.26
N ASN A 252 -3.20 -7.57 5.49
CA ASN A 252 -3.88 -8.51 4.61
C ASN A 252 -2.96 -8.99 3.48
N MET A 253 -2.27 -8.06 2.81
CA MET A 253 -1.42 -8.39 1.67
C MET A 253 -0.14 -9.10 2.11
N TYR A 254 0.53 -8.61 3.15
CA TYR A 254 1.74 -9.25 3.69
C TYR A 254 1.47 -10.66 4.23
N ALA A 255 0.34 -10.87 4.92
CA ALA A 255 -0.04 -12.20 5.37
C ALA A 255 -0.34 -13.14 4.18
N GLY A 256 -1.01 -12.62 3.13
CA GLY A 256 -1.27 -13.34 1.90
C GLY A 256 0.00 -13.81 1.20
N GLU A 257 0.92 -12.88 0.98
CA GLU A 257 2.23 -13.13 0.39
C GLU A 257 3.04 -14.16 1.18
N LEU A 258 3.07 -14.04 2.51
CA LEU A 258 3.76 -15.02 3.37
C LEU A 258 3.23 -16.45 3.19
N VAL A 259 1.91 -16.61 3.09
CA VAL A 259 1.32 -17.94 2.90
C VAL A 259 1.65 -18.48 1.50
N PHE A 260 1.65 -17.66 0.45
CA PHE A 260 2.08 -18.07 -0.88
C PHE A 260 3.55 -18.52 -0.90
N VAL A 261 4.45 -17.78 -0.25
CA VAL A 261 5.87 -18.14 -0.10
C VAL A 261 6.02 -19.45 0.68
N LEU A 262 5.25 -19.67 1.74
CA LEU A 262 5.28 -20.92 2.50
C LEU A 262 4.76 -22.11 1.69
N ILE A 263 3.73 -21.90 0.87
CA ILE A 263 3.21 -22.95 -0.03
C ILE A 263 4.27 -23.31 -1.09
N ALA A 264 5.03 -22.33 -1.58
CA ALA A 264 6.08 -22.56 -2.58
C ALA A 264 7.22 -23.50 -2.09
N ILE A 265 7.46 -23.56 -0.77
CA ILE A 265 8.47 -24.44 -0.17
C ILE A 265 7.97 -25.90 -0.05
N VAL A 266 6.66 -26.13 -0.10
CA VAL A 266 6.09 -27.48 0.01
C VAL A 266 6.41 -28.30 -1.26
N PRO A 267 6.58 -29.65 -1.16
CA PRO A 267 6.83 -30.49 -2.32
C PRO A 267 5.82 -30.28 -3.45
N PHE A 268 6.29 -30.15 -4.69
CA PHE A 268 5.53 -29.75 -5.87
C PHE A 268 4.23 -30.55 -6.08
N TRP A 269 4.23 -31.83 -5.76
CA TRP A 269 3.06 -32.70 -5.96
C TRP A 269 1.88 -32.39 -5.04
N ILE A 270 2.06 -31.66 -3.92
CA ILE A 270 1.00 -31.27 -3.00
C ILE A 270 0.73 -29.76 -3.03
N GLN A 271 1.62 -28.95 -3.63
CA GLN A 271 1.49 -27.49 -3.70
C GLN A 271 0.13 -27.04 -4.24
N TRP A 272 -0.35 -27.66 -5.31
CA TRP A 272 -1.61 -27.29 -5.94
C TRP A 272 -2.82 -27.42 -5.01
N ALA A 273 -2.81 -28.43 -4.14
CA ALA A 273 -3.88 -28.68 -3.18
C ALA A 273 -3.98 -27.59 -2.11
N LEU A 274 -2.88 -26.90 -1.80
CA LEU A 274 -2.82 -25.77 -0.88
C LEU A 274 -2.98 -24.43 -1.62
N HIS A 275 -2.36 -24.31 -2.78
CA HIS A 275 -2.33 -23.07 -3.55
C HIS A 275 -3.72 -22.67 -4.08
N VAL A 276 -4.48 -23.62 -4.63
CA VAL A 276 -5.81 -23.33 -5.20
C VAL A 276 -6.81 -22.83 -4.15
N PRO A 277 -7.03 -23.52 -3.02
CA PRO A 277 -7.93 -23.01 -1.98
C PRO A 277 -7.46 -21.67 -1.41
N TRP A 278 -6.15 -21.48 -1.22
CA TRP A 278 -5.61 -20.23 -0.72
C TRP A 278 -5.81 -19.08 -1.71
N ALA A 279 -5.55 -19.28 -3.01
CA ALA A 279 -5.79 -18.28 -4.03
C ALA A 279 -7.26 -17.87 -4.12
N ILE A 280 -8.20 -18.83 -4.04
CA ILE A 280 -9.63 -18.53 -4.00
C ILE A 280 -10.00 -17.69 -2.79
N PHE A 281 -9.47 -18.04 -1.60
CA PHE A 281 -9.68 -17.25 -0.39
C PHE A 281 -9.06 -15.85 -0.53
N HIS A 282 -7.86 -15.78 -1.09
CA HIS A 282 -7.12 -14.53 -1.25
C HIS A 282 -7.82 -13.54 -2.20
N ILE A 283 -8.52 -14.03 -3.25
CA ILE A 283 -9.37 -13.20 -4.12
C ILE A 283 -10.45 -12.44 -3.31
N LEU A 284 -10.94 -13.03 -2.22
CA LEU A 284 -11.91 -12.35 -1.34
C LEU A 284 -11.26 -11.30 -0.44
N VAL A 285 -9.95 -11.38 -0.25
CA VAL A 285 -9.18 -10.46 0.61
C VAL A 285 -8.70 -9.23 -0.18
N ILE A 286 -8.45 -9.40 -1.48
CA ILE A 286 -8.08 -8.33 -2.42
C ILE A 286 -9.19 -7.29 -2.56
#